data_77b17f80f61a20309cd3e675653ba513
#
_entry.id   77b17f80f61a20309cd3e675653ba513
#
_cell.length_a   1.000
_cell.length_b   1.000
_cell.length_c   1.000
_cell.angle_alpha   90.00
_cell.angle_beta   90.00
_cell.angle_gamma   90.00
#
_symmetry.space_group_name_H-M   'P 1'
#
loop_
_entity.id
_entity.type
_entity.pdbx_description
1 polymer ?
#
loop_
_entity_poly.entity_id
_entity_poly.type
_entity_poly.pdbx_seq_one_letter_code
_entity_poly.pdbx_strand_id
1 'polypeptide(L)'
;MAKKKIDNEIFKILIEDYNIKDTNDIKDMLKDLLSGTIQTMLEAEIEHELGYAKHSLREWQSRQLEDVYPIVFMDAIHYSVRKDGVVVKKAVYLAIGIDKEGRKEVLGFWIGENESSKYWLNVLNELKNRGVQDILIMSVDNLKGFSEAISSVFPKTEIQKCVVHQIRNSIRYISYKDAREFTSDLKEMYNAPTLEQAEFKLDELEEKWGKKYMAVINSWRSNWNELTTYFKYDTKIRKLIYTTNPIESLNRQLRKYTKTKSLYPTDEALMKSIYLSLKEATKKWTGRIPGWGEIYSQLSIYFEGRI
;
A
#
# COMPACT_ATOMS: atom_id res chain seq x y z
N MET A 1 18.27 -41.35 28.75
CA MET A 1 17.42 -41.15 27.54
C MET A 1 17.65 -42.34 26.60
N ALA A 2 16.62 -43.12 26.31
CA ALA A 2 16.73 -44.25 25.38
C ALA A 2 16.94 -43.71 23.95
N LYS A 3 18.00 -44.13 23.25
CA LYS A 3 18.20 -43.82 21.83
C LYS A 3 17.06 -44.46 21.04
N LYS A 4 16.15 -43.64 20.46
CA LYS A 4 15.19 -44.13 19.46
C LYS A 4 15.99 -44.71 18.30
N LYS A 5 15.88 -46.01 18.07
CA LYS A 5 16.39 -46.68 16.87
C LYS A 5 15.47 -46.29 15.71
N ILE A 6 16.08 -45.76 14.66
CA ILE A 6 15.37 -45.51 13.39
C ILE A 6 15.06 -46.89 12.79
N ASP A 7 13.84 -47.07 12.29
CA ASP A 7 13.40 -48.34 11.72
C ASP A 7 14.16 -48.65 10.41
N ASN A 8 14.57 -49.89 10.23
CA ASN A 8 15.29 -50.29 9.02
C ASN A 8 14.43 -50.18 7.74
N GLU A 9 13.10 -50.14 7.86
CA GLU A 9 12.22 -49.89 6.73
C GLU A 9 12.38 -48.47 6.15
N ILE A 10 12.59 -47.50 7.03
CA ILE A 10 12.82 -46.09 6.59
C ILE A 10 14.10 -46.00 5.76
N PHE A 11 15.15 -46.70 6.14
CA PHE A 11 16.39 -46.73 5.37
C PHE A 11 16.22 -47.38 3.99
N LYS A 12 15.40 -48.44 3.88
CA LYS A 12 15.11 -49.05 2.57
C LYS A 12 14.37 -48.12 1.64
N ILE A 13 13.34 -47.43 2.13
CA ILE A 13 12.58 -46.43 1.38
C ILE A 13 13.51 -45.33 0.91
N LEU A 14 14.38 -44.77 1.77
CA LEU A 14 15.32 -43.71 1.40
C LEU A 14 16.33 -44.18 0.34
N ILE A 15 16.82 -45.41 0.41
CA ILE A 15 17.76 -45.99 -0.57
C ILE A 15 17.07 -46.11 -1.94
N GLU A 16 15.80 -46.53 -1.96
CA GLU A 16 15.02 -46.67 -3.19
C GLU A 16 14.66 -45.32 -3.79
N ASP A 17 14.14 -44.37 -3.01
CA ASP A 17 13.70 -43.05 -3.46
C ASP A 17 14.86 -42.21 -3.99
N TYR A 18 16.02 -42.25 -3.36
CA TYR A 18 17.22 -41.52 -3.79
C TYR A 18 18.10 -42.31 -4.77
N ASN A 19 17.71 -43.54 -5.13
CA ASN A 19 18.45 -44.45 -6.04
C ASN A 19 19.96 -44.55 -5.69
N ILE A 20 20.25 -44.73 -4.41
CA ILE A 20 21.60 -44.72 -3.83
C ILE A 20 22.43 -45.86 -4.38
N LYS A 21 23.54 -45.52 -5.04
CA LYS A 21 24.49 -46.48 -5.61
C LYS A 21 25.89 -46.36 -5.01
N ASP A 22 26.25 -45.20 -4.54
CA ASP A 22 27.58 -44.94 -3.97
C ASP A 22 27.53 -43.99 -2.77
N THR A 23 28.74 -43.71 -2.22
CA THR A 23 28.91 -42.82 -1.05
C THR A 23 28.62 -41.34 -1.35
N ASN A 24 28.63 -40.92 -2.62
CA ASN A 24 28.29 -39.55 -2.98
C ASN A 24 26.78 -39.33 -2.98
N ASP A 25 26.03 -40.34 -3.46
CA ASP A 25 24.57 -40.36 -3.37
C ASP A 25 24.09 -40.26 -1.93
N ILE A 26 24.79 -40.96 -1.00
CA ILE A 26 24.50 -40.83 0.44
C ILE A 26 24.76 -39.40 0.96
N LYS A 27 25.85 -38.75 0.52
CA LYS A 27 26.14 -37.38 0.92
C LYS A 27 25.09 -36.39 0.40
N ASP A 28 24.63 -36.55 -0.83
CA ASP A 28 23.63 -35.69 -1.43
C ASP A 28 22.26 -35.90 -0.76
N MET A 29 21.88 -37.15 -0.51
CA MET A 29 20.67 -37.49 0.30
C MET A 29 20.73 -36.85 1.69
N LEU A 30 21.85 -37.00 2.41
CA LEU A 30 22.00 -36.42 3.74
C LEU A 30 21.96 -34.89 3.70
N LYS A 31 22.53 -34.28 2.68
CA LYS A 31 22.49 -32.81 2.48
C LYS A 31 21.07 -32.34 2.27
N ASP A 32 20.27 -33.02 1.45
CA ASP A 32 18.89 -32.67 1.18
C ASP A 32 18.00 -32.88 2.43
N LEU A 33 18.16 -34.02 3.14
CA LEU A 33 17.43 -34.32 4.37
C LEU A 33 17.77 -33.29 5.49
N LEU A 34 19.07 -32.96 5.66
CA LEU A 34 19.49 -31.97 6.64
C LEU A 34 18.98 -30.56 6.26
N SER A 35 19.05 -30.18 4.98
CA SER A 35 18.54 -28.91 4.48
C SER A 35 17.05 -28.77 4.73
N GLY A 36 16.26 -29.79 4.37
CA GLY A 36 14.81 -29.84 4.61
C GLY A 36 14.45 -29.82 6.10
N THR A 37 15.19 -30.56 6.91
CA THR A 37 14.95 -30.60 8.37
C THR A 37 15.28 -29.26 9.04
N ILE A 38 16.40 -28.64 8.67
CA ILE A 38 16.80 -27.31 9.19
C ILE A 38 15.79 -26.27 8.75
N GLN A 39 15.34 -26.31 7.50
CA GLN A 39 14.34 -25.40 7.01
C GLN A 39 13.01 -25.53 7.76
N THR A 40 12.54 -26.75 7.97
CA THR A 40 11.31 -27.03 8.74
C THR A 40 11.43 -26.58 10.20
N MET A 41 12.58 -26.82 10.85
CA MET A 41 12.83 -26.33 12.21
C MET A 41 12.85 -24.81 12.29
N LEU A 42 13.52 -24.14 11.34
CA LEU A 42 13.57 -22.69 11.27
C LEU A 42 12.18 -22.09 10.99
N GLU A 43 11.39 -22.73 10.14
CA GLU A 43 10.00 -22.33 9.88
C GLU A 43 9.13 -22.48 11.12
N ALA A 44 9.25 -23.59 11.86
CA ALA A 44 8.52 -23.81 13.11
C ALA A 44 8.95 -22.83 14.23
N GLU A 45 10.24 -22.54 14.35
CA GLU A 45 10.77 -21.56 15.31
C GLU A 45 10.30 -20.14 15.00
N ILE A 46 10.29 -19.76 13.71
CA ILE A 46 9.74 -18.49 13.23
C ILE A 46 8.23 -18.42 13.49
N GLU A 47 7.51 -19.52 13.29
CA GLU A 47 6.07 -19.59 13.55
C GLU A 47 5.77 -19.43 15.04
N HIS A 48 6.56 -20.07 15.90
CA HIS A 48 6.41 -19.98 17.35
C HIS A 48 6.79 -18.60 17.91
N GLU A 49 7.93 -18.03 17.48
CA GLU A 49 8.40 -16.74 18.04
C GLU A 49 7.71 -15.52 17.43
N LEU A 50 7.38 -15.55 16.14
CA LEU A 50 6.82 -14.41 15.41
C LEU A 50 5.33 -14.54 15.14
N GLY A 51 4.70 -15.68 15.50
CA GLY A 51 3.30 -15.97 15.18
C GLY A 51 3.03 -15.89 13.67
N TYR A 52 4.03 -16.26 12.85
CA TYR A 52 3.92 -16.30 11.41
C TYR A 52 3.78 -17.74 10.91
N ALA A 53 2.59 -18.09 10.46
CA ALA A 53 2.40 -19.24 9.58
C ALA A 53 2.22 -18.75 8.15
N LYS A 54 2.83 -19.41 7.18
CA LYS A 54 2.64 -19.12 5.74
C LYS A 54 1.16 -19.15 5.35
N HIS A 55 0.39 -19.96 6.04
CA HIS A 55 -1.06 -20.08 5.95
C HIS A 55 -1.77 -18.80 6.44
N SER A 56 -1.37 -18.22 7.58
CA SER A 56 -2.01 -17.04 8.16
C SER A 56 -1.86 -15.78 7.30
N LEU A 57 -0.80 -15.64 6.51
CA LEU A 57 -0.71 -14.56 5.53
C LEU A 57 -1.74 -14.74 4.41
N ARG A 58 -1.90 -15.96 3.88
CA ARG A 58 -2.87 -16.23 2.82
C ARG A 58 -4.31 -16.01 3.30
N GLU A 59 -4.65 -16.53 4.48
CA GLU A 59 -5.96 -16.31 5.11
C GLU A 59 -6.24 -14.82 5.33
N TRP A 60 -5.26 -14.10 5.88
CA TRP A 60 -5.39 -12.66 6.09
C TRP A 60 -5.58 -11.90 4.77
N GLN A 61 -4.84 -12.26 3.72
CA GLN A 61 -4.92 -11.61 2.42
C GLN A 61 -6.24 -11.93 1.69
N SER A 62 -6.80 -13.14 1.88
CA SER A 62 -8.05 -13.57 1.24
C SER A 62 -9.30 -13.36 2.08
N ARG A 63 -9.19 -12.79 3.28
CA ARG A 63 -10.33 -12.59 4.16
C ARG A 63 -11.42 -11.73 3.52
N GLN A 64 -12.66 -11.99 3.90
CA GLN A 64 -13.80 -11.14 3.55
C GLN A 64 -13.58 -9.72 4.08
N LEU A 65 -13.93 -8.74 3.30
CA LEU A 65 -13.90 -7.32 3.64
C LEU A 65 -15.33 -6.80 3.86
N GLU A 66 -15.45 -5.60 4.42
CA GLU A 66 -16.74 -4.93 4.53
C GLU A 66 -17.31 -4.60 3.14
N ASP A 67 -18.63 -4.53 3.04
CA ASP A 67 -19.34 -4.23 1.80
C ASP A 67 -19.13 -2.78 1.34
N VAL A 68 -19.01 -1.84 2.29
CA VAL A 68 -18.82 -0.42 2.00
C VAL A 68 -17.71 0.16 2.86
N TYR A 69 -16.81 0.88 2.20
CA TYR A 69 -15.81 1.71 2.87
C TYR A 69 -16.06 3.19 2.60
N PRO A 70 -16.35 3.99 3.65
CA PRO A 70 -16.45 5.43 3.52
C PRO A 70 -15.22 6.09 2.89
N ILE A 71 -14.02 5.68 3.28
CA ILE A 71 -12.78 6.24 2.74
C ILE A 71 -11.75 5.13 2.56
N VAL A 72 -11.10 5.09 1.41
CA VAL A 72 -9.96 4.22 1.13
C VAL A 72 -8.75 5.06 0.71
N PHE A 73 -7.58 4.71 1.23
CA PHE A 73 -6.29 5.28 0.83
C PHE A 73 -5.46 4.23 0.12
N MET A 74 -4.87 4.58 -1.01
CA MET A 74 -4.01 3.67 -1.77
C MET A 74 -2.69 4.37 -2.13
N ASP A 75 -1.58 3.64 -1.98
CA ASP A 75 -0.23 4.14 -2.26
C ASP A 75 0.71 2.96 -2.52
N ALA A 76 1.83 3.20 -3.18
CA ALA A 76 2.86 2.20 -3.41
C ALA A 76 4.22 2.63 -2.86
N ILE A 77 4.92 1.68 -2.26
CA ILE A 77 6.31 1.85 -1.82
C ILE A 77 7.22 0.87 -2.54
N HIS A 78 8.47 1.26 -2.77
CA HIS A 78 9.40 0.46 -3.54
C HIS A 78 10.47 -0.18 -2.65
N TYR A 79 10.77 -1.45 -2.95
CA TYR A 79 11.82 -2.24 -2.33
C TYR A 79 12.73 -2.87 -3.39
N SER A 80 13.97 -3.18 -3.00
CA SER A 80 14.89 -3.92 -3.85
C SER A 80 14.81 -5.42 -3.53
N VAL A 81 14.66 -6.23 -4.57
CA VAL A 81 14.57 -7.69 -4.47
C VAL A 81 15.58 -8.30 -5.45
N ARG A 82 16.22 -9.42 -5.08
CA ARG A 82 17.05 -10.20 -6.00
C ARG A 82 16.18 -11.16 -6.80
N LYS A 83 16.28 -11.10 -8.14
CA LYS A 83 15.62 -11.98 -9.07
C LYS A 83 16.63 -12.42 -10.12
N ASP A 84 16.86 -13.72 -10.26
CA ASP A 84 17.79 -14.30 -11.24
C ASP A 84 19.19 -13.68 -11.17
N GLY A 85 19.71 -13.46 -9.96
CA GLY A 85 21.04 -12.85 -9.73
C GLY A 85 21.07 -11.31 -9.84
N VAL A 86 20.03 -10.68 -10.37
CA VAL A 86 19.94 -9.22 -10.58
C VAL A 86 19.10 -8.55 -9.48
N VAL A 87 19.48 -7.33 -9.11
CA VAL A 87 18.67 -6.51 -8.19
C VAL A 87 17.65 -5.71 -8.98
N VAL A 88 16.36 -5.99 -8.71
CA VAL A 88 15.23 -5.29 -9.31
C VAL A 88 14.46 -4.51 -8.25
N LYS A 89 13.83 -3.40 -8.66
CA LYS A 89 12.89 -2.69 -7.79
C LYS A 89 11.50 -3.28 -7.97
N LYS A 90 10.83 -3.58 -6.86
CA LYS A 90 9.45 -4.04 -6.80
C LYS A 90 8.58 -2.99 -6.14
N ALA A 91 7.39 -2.78 -6.67
CA ALA A 91 6.36 -1.97 -6.04
C ALA A 91 5.56 -2.82 -5.06
N VAL A 92 5.43 -2.35 -3.82
CA VAL A 92 4.50 -2.88 -2.82
C VAL A 92 3.32 -1.95 -2.75
N TYR A 93 2.20 -2.39 -3.27
CA TYR A 93 0.92 -1.69 -3.28
C TYR A 93 0.23 -1.90 -1.94
N LEU A 94 -0.33 -0.88 -1.37
CA LEU A 94 -0.99 -0.89 -0.07
C LEU A 94 -2.37 -0.23 -0.19
N ALA A 95 -3.36 -0.80 0.49
CA ALA A 95 -4.67 -0.22 0.64
C ALA A 95 -5.08 -0.20 2.12
N ILE A 96 -5.54 0.96 2.60
CA ILE A 96 -6.09 1.17 3.93
C ILE A 96 -7.54 1.63 3.76
N GLY A 97 -8.47 0.94 4.42
CA GLY A 97 -9.87 1.36 4.54
C GLY A 97 -10.14 2.01 5.88
N ILE A 98 -11.13 2.89 5.89
CA ILE A 98 -11.82 3.34 7.10
C ILE A 98 -13.22 2.74 7.02
N ASP A 99 -13.57 1.92 8.01
CA ASP A 99 -14.86 1.26 8.09
C ASP A 99 -15.99 2.23 8.53
N LYS A 100 -17.24 1.74 8.55
CA LYS A 100 -18.40 2.52 8.97
C LYS A 100 -18.34 2.99 10.43
N GLU A 101 -17.59 2.29 11.26
CA GLU A 101 -17.33 2.64 12.66
C GLU A 101 -16.18 3.65 12.84
N GLY A 102 -15.48 4.01 11.76
CA GLY A 102 -14.35 4.94 11.77
C GLY A 102 -13.04 4.31 12.20
N ARG A 103 -12.90 2.99 12.12
CA ARG A 103 -11.66 2.28 12.42
C ARG A 103 -10.85 2.13 11.14
N LYS A 104 -9.54 2.23 11.29
CA LYS A 104 -8.62 1.98 10.18
C LYS A 104 -8.26 0.51 10.11
N GLU A 105 -8.28 -0.05 8.92
CA GLU A 105 -7.73 -1.38 8.65
C GLU A 105 -6.90 -1.41 7.38
N VAL A 106 -5.92 -2.31 7.33
CA VAL A 106 -5.18 -2.58 6.10
C VAL A 106 -5.99 -3.59 5.29
N LEU A 107 -6.51 -3.20 4.13
CA LEU A 107 -7.31 -4.05 3.26
C LEU A 107 -6.47 -5.14 2.60
N GLY A 108 -5.23 -4.82 2.28
CA GLY A 108 -4.27 -5.75 1.70
C GLY A 108 -2.98 -5.07 1.29
N PHE A 109 -2.01 -5.89 0.86
CA PHE A 109 -0.83 -5.44 0.15
C PHE A 109 -0.48 -6.43 -0.97
N TRP A 110 0.10 -5.91 -2.04
CA TRP A 110 0.42 -6.69 -3.23
C TRP A 110 1.81 -6.31 -3.74
N ILE A 111 2.54 -7.26 -4.32
CA ILE A 111 3.87 -7.02 -4.87
C ILE A 111 3.79 -7.12 -6.39
N GLY A 112 4.23 -6.07 -7.08
CA GLY A 112 4.31 -6.00 -8.52
C GLY A 112 5.70 -5.58 -9.02
N GLU A 113 5.95 -5.80 -10.31
CA GLU A 113 7.24 -5.45 -10.94
C GLU A 113 7.45 -3.93 -10.92
N ASN A 114 6.46 -3.18 -11.36
CA ASN A 114 6.49 -1.73 -11.42
C ASN A 114 5.11 -1.17 -11.04
N GLU A 115 5.08 0.05 -10.52
CA GLU A 115 3.83 0.74 -10.30
C GLU A 115 3.17 1.09 -11.64
N SER A 116 1.95 0.58 -11.84
CA SER A 116 1.18 0.78 -13.07
C SER A 116 -0.32 0.76 -12.80
N SER A 117 -1.07 1.50 -13.61
CA SER A 117 -2.54 1.53 -13.55
C SER A 117 -3.16 0.15 -13.82
N LYS A 118 -2.54 -0.67 -14.69
CA LYS A 118 -2.99 -2.04 -14.94
C LYS A 118 -2.90 -2.92 -13.69
N TYR A 119 -1.86 -2.77 -12.90
CA TYR A 119 -1.73 -3.52 -11.65
C TYR A 119 -2.72 -3.02 -10.59
N TRP A 120 -2.92 -1.71 -10.50
CA TRP A 120 -3.96 -1.13 -9.65
C TRP A 120 -5.35 -1.65 -10.01
N LEU A 121 -5.65 -1.82 -11.29
CA LEU A 121 -6.91 -2.43 -11.72
C LEU A 121 -7.09 -3.85 -11.13
N ASN A 122 -6.03 -4.66 -11.11
CA ASN A 122 -6.07 -6.00 -10.49
C ASN A 122 -6.32 -5.91 -8.98
N VAL A 123 -5.65 -4.98 -8.28
CA VAL A 123 -5.85 -4.74 -6.85
C VAL A 123 -7.30 -4.35 -6.55
N LEU A 124 -7.89 -3.45 -7.34
CA LEU A 124 -9.27 -3.01 -7.17
C LEU A 124 -10.27 -4.15 -7.42
N ASN A 125 -10.04 -4.97 -8.44
CA ASN A 125 -10.87 -6.16 -8.69
C ASN A 125 -10.74 -7.18 -7.55
N GLU A 126 -9.57 -7.36 -6.97
CA GLU A 126 -9.39 -8.25 -5.82
C GLU A 126 -10.17 -7.74 -4.59
N LEU A 127 -10.13 -6.43 -4.31
CA LEU A 127 -10.96 -5.85 -3.25
C LEU A 127 -12.45 -6.15 -3.49
N LYS A 128 -12.93 -6.00 -4.73
CA LYS A 128 -14.31 -6.31 -5.11
C LYS A 128 -14.63 -7.80 -4.92
N ASN A 129 -13.74 -8.69 -5.34
CA ASN A 129 -13.91 -10.14 -5.15
C ASN A 129 -13.92 -10.57 -3.68
N ARG A 130 -13.30 -9.77 -2.81
CA ARG A 130 -13.30 -9.97 -1.35
C ARG A 130 -14.48 -9.31 -0.63
N GLY A 131 -15.48 -8.83 -1.37
CA GLY A 131 -16.76 -8.38 -0.83
C GLY A 131 -17.02 -6.88 -0.89
N VAL A 132 -16.01 -6.05 -1.23
CA VAL A 132 -16.21 -4.60 -1.33
C VAL A 132 -17.14 -4.27 -2.49
N GLN A 133 -18.34 -3.76 -2.19
CA GLN A 133 -19.33 -3.36 -3.19
C GLN A 133 -19.22 -1.88 -3.53
N ASP A 134 -18.91 -1.05 -2.54
CA ASP A 134 -18.85 0.40 -2.71
C ASP A 134 -17.73 1.05 -1.89
N ILE A 135 -17.17 2.13 -2.45
CA ILE A 135 -16.20 3.01 -1.79
C ILE A 135 -16.65 4.44 -2.08
N LEU A 136 -16.91 5.25 -1.04
CA LEU A 136 -17.42 6.60 -1.25
C LEU A 136 -16.34 7.54 -1.77
N ILE A 137 -15.19 7.57 -1.08
CA ILE A 137 -14.07 8.45 -1.43
C ILE A 137 -12.79 7.60 -1.47
N MET A 138 -12.02 7.74 -2.54
CA MET A 138 -10.71 7.12 -2.66
C MET A 138 -9.62 8.20 -2.78
N SER A 139 -8.71 8.22 -1.79
CA SER A 139 -7.58 9.15 -1.78
C SER A 139 -6.32 8.43 -2.30
N VAL A 140 -5.77 8.91 -3.41
CA VAL A 140 -4.74 8.21 -4.19
C VAL A 140 -3.65 9.16 -4.66
N ASP A 141 -2.53 8.58 -5.11
CA ASP A 141 -1.48 9.33 -5.81
C ASP A 141 -1.90 9.75 -7.21
N ASN A 142 -1.19 10.73 -7.74
CA ASN A 142 -1.42 11.22 -9.10
C ASN A 142 -0.72 10.34 -10.16
N LEU A 143 -1.00 9.03 -10.14
CA LEU A 143 -0.51 8.09 -11.16
C LEU A 143 -1.42 8.15 -12.39
N LYS A 144 -0.82 8.27 -13.57
CA LYS A 144 -1.55 8.27 -14.84
C LYS A 144 -2.33 6.96 -15.03
N GLY A 145 -3.62 7.05 -15.37
CA GLY A 145 -4.51 5.91 -15.59
C GLY A 145 -5.06 5.30 -14.30
N PHE A 146 -4.77 5.85 -13.12
CA PHE A 146 -5.29 5.30 -11.87
C PHE A 146 -6.77 5.67 -11.69
N SER A 147 -7.15 6.90 -12.03
CA SER A 147 -8.54 7.35 -11.97
C SER A 147 -9.45 6.54 -12.88
N GLU A 148 -8.99 6.21 -14.08
CA GLU A 148 -9.71 5.36 -15.02
C GLU A 148 -9.87 3.92 -14.48
N ALA A 149 -8.82 3.39 -13.85
CA ALA A 149 -8.90 2.07 -13.21
C ALA A 149 -9.92 2.05 -12.07
N ILE A 150 -9.94 3.09 -11.22
CA ILE A 150 -10.92 3.24 -10.14
C ILE A 150 -12.33 3.31 -10.70
N SER A 151 -12.58 4.20 -11.66
CA SER A 151 -13.90 4.41 -12.26
C SER A 151 -14.43 3.17 -12.98
N SER A 152 -13.56 2.30 -13.49
CA SER A 152 -13.97 1.05 -14.14
C SER A 152 -14.47 -0.01 -13.16
N VAL A 153 -13.98 -0.04 -11.92
CA VAL A 153 -14.35 -1.03 -10.89
C VAL A 153 -15.38 -0.46 -9.92
N PHE A 154 -15.20 0.78 -9.50
CA PHE A 154 -16.04 1.52 -8.55
C PHE A 154 -16.51 2.86 -9.16
N PRO A 155 -17.47 2.83 -10.11
CA PRO A 155 -17.83 4.00 -10.92
C PRO A 155 -18.48 5.15 -10.12
N LYS A 156 -18.98 4.87 -8.92
CA LYS A 156 -19.61 5.87 -8.04
C LYS A 156 -18.63 6.50 -7.05
N THR A 157 -17.37 6.05 -7.02
CA THR A 157 -16.36 6.54 -6.07
C THR A 157 -15.90 7.94 -6.46
N GLU A 158 -15.90 8.85 -5.49
CA GLU A 158 -15.23 10.14 -5.67
C GLU A 158 -13.72 9.99 -5.46
N ILE A 159 -12.96 10.50 -6.42
CA ILE A 159 -11.50 10.39 -6.42
C ILE A 159 -10.91 11.70 -5.89
N GLN A 160 -10.06 11.59 -4.87
CA GLN A 160 -9.23 12.67 -4.38
C GLN A 160 -7.77 12.37 -4.66
N LYS A 161 -7.14 13.10 -5.57
CA LYS A 161 -5.69 13.02 -5.76
C LYS A 161 -4.95 13.72 -4.63
N CYS A 162 -3.86 13.11 -4.18
CA CYS A 162 -3.07 13.63 -3.06
C CYS A 162 -2.40 14.97 -3.40
N VAL A 163 -2.84 16.04 -2.75
CA VAL A 163 -2.28 17.39 -2.93
C VAL A 163 -0.80 17.43 -2.53
N VAL A 164 -0.40 16.71 -1.48
CA VAL A 164 1.00 16.67 -1.02
C VAL A 164 1.92 16.03 -2.06
N HIS A 165 1.47 14.94 -2.72
CA HIS A 165 2.22 14.33 -3.82
C HIS A 165 2.33 15.27 -5.03
N GLN A 166 1.27 15.98 -5.37
CA GLN A 166 1.29 16.99 -6.43
C GLN A 166 2.29 18.12 -6.12
N ILE A 167 2.31 18.62 -4.87
CA ILE A 167 3.29 19.63 -4.41
C ILE A 167 4.71 19.10 -4.54
N ARG A 168 4.99 17.88 -4.02
CA ARG A 168 6.32 17.27 -4.10
C ARG A 168 6.78 17.09 -5.55
N ASN A 169 5.89 16.68 -6.42
CA ASN A 169 6.20 16.55 -7.84
C ASN A 169 6.49 17.93 -8.47
N SER A 170 5.71 18.94 -8.14
CA SER A 170 5.92 20.32 -8.62
C SER A 170 7.30 20.84 -8.23
N ILE A 171 7.68 20.73 -6.96
CA ILE A 171 8.95 21.27 -6.44
C ILE A 171 10.17 20.65 -7.14
N ARG A 172 10.09 19.42 -7.64
CA ARG A 172 11.21 18.78 -8.39
C ARG A 172 11.60 19.52 -9.66
N TYR A 173 10.67 20.28 -10.24
CA TYR A 173 10.89 21.05 -11.48
C TYR A 173 11.15 22.54 -11.22
N ILE A 174 11.08 22.97 -9.94
CA ILE A 174 11.32 24.34 -9.54
C ILE A 174 12.79 24.52 -9.14
N SER A 175 13.43 25.62 -9.58
CA SER A 175 14.79 25.92 -9.16
C SER A 175 14.85 26.17 -7.65
N TYR A 176 15.98 25.82 -7.02
CA TYR A 176 16.16 26.03 -5.58
C TYR A 176 15.89 27.49 -5.15
N LYS A 177 16.28 28.44 -6.00
CA LYS A 177 16.08 29.87 -5.75
C LYS A 177 14.61 30.25 -5.62
N ASP A 178 13.74 29.65 -6.44
CA ASP A 178 12.30 29.98 -6.51
C ASP A 178 11.45 29.07 -5.60
N ALA A 179 12.00 27.94 -5.13
CA ALA A 179 11.22 26.90 -4.45
C ALA A 179 10.48 27.39 -3.20
N ARG A 180 11.09 28.30 -2.44
CA ARG A 180 10.48 28.84 -1.22
C ARG A 180 9.24 29.70 -1.54
N GLU A 181 9.39 30.60 -2.50
CA GLU A 181 8.31 31.51 -2.91
C GLU A 181 7.19 30.76 -3.61
N PHE A 182 7.54 29.91 -4.58
CA PHE A 182 6.59 29.05 -5.27
C PHE A 182 5.77 28.17 -4.31
N THR A 183 6.42 27.58 -3.29
CA THR A 183 5.74 26.76 -2.26
C THR A 183 4.79 27.61 -1.41
N SER A 184 5.14 28.86 -1.12
CA SER A 184 4.27 29.79 -0.40
C SER A 184 3.01 30.10 -1.20
N ASP A 185 3.16 30.39 -2.48
CA ASP A 185 2.03 30.68 -3.37
C ASP A 185 1.12 29.43 -3.53
N LEU A 186 1.72 28.24 -3.71
CA LEU A 186 0.95 26.98 -3.70
C LEU A 186 0.15 26.80 -2.40
N LYS A 187 0.75 27.16 -1.25
CA LYS A 187 0.09 27.03 0.04
C LYS A 187 -1.16 27.89 0.16
N GLU A 188 -1.15 29.11 -0.39
CA GLU A 188 -2.33 29.96 -0.44
C GLU A 188 -3.44 29.33 -1.27
N MET A 189 -3.10 28.70 -2.39
CA MET A 189 -4.04 28.04 -3.28
C MET A 189 -4.73 26.83 -2.62
N TYR A 190 -3.96 25.85 -2.13
CA TYR A 190 -4.58 24.63 -1.59
C TYR A 190 -5.19 24.78 -0.18
N ASN A 191 -4.89 25.87 0.53
CA ASN A 191 -5.53 26.22 1.81
C ASN A 191 -6.66 27.24 1.64
N ALA A 192 -7.02 27.60 0.43
CA ALA A 192 -8.11 28.52 0.19
C ALA A 192 -9.41 28.03 0.85
N PRO A 193 -10.25 28.92 1.37
CA PRO A 193 -11.50 28.53 2.03
C PRO A 193 -12.54 27.96 1.06
N THR A 194 -12.55 28.41 -0.19
CA THR A 194 -13.50 27.92 -1.22
C THR A 194 -12.76 27.51 -2.50
N LEU A 195 -13.46 26.74 -3.36
CA LEU A 195 -12.94 26.32 -4.66
C LEU A 195 -12.66 27.52 -5.55
N GLU A 196 -13.56 28.49 -5.59
CA GLU A 196 -13.44 29.69 -6.43
C GLU A 196 -12.20 30.51 -6.05
N GLN A 197 -11.91 30.62 -4.75
CA GLN A 197 -10.69 31.28 -4.28
C GLN A 197 -9.43 30.47 -4.62
N ALA A 198 -9.51 29.13 -4.57
CA ALA A 198 -8.40 28.29 -5.00
C ALA A 198 -8.13 28.43 -6.51
N GLU A 199 -9.17 28.50 -7.33
CA GLU A 199 -9.06 28.75 -8.78
C GLU A 199 -8.43 30.10 -9.07
N PHE A 200 -8.90 31.15 -8.40
CA PHE A 200 -8.29 32.48 -8.52
C PHE A 200 -6.78 32.44 -8.15
N LYS A 201 -6.42 31.74 -7.08
CA LYS A 201 -5.00 31.58 -6.70
C LYS A 201 -4.20 30.75 -7.70
N LEU A 202 -4.82 29.80 -8.39
CA LEU A 202 -4.16 29.08 -9.49
C LEU A 202 -3.91 30.00 -10.70
N ASP A 203 -4.83 30.91 -10.99
CA ASP A 203 -4.65 31.92 -12.06
C ASP A 203 -3.50 32.90 -11.72
N GLU A 204 -3.45 33.41 -10.48
CA GLU A 204 -2.32 34.20 -10.01
C GLU A 204 -0.97 33.43 -10.08
N LEU A 205 -0.98 32.15 -9.73
CA LEU A 205 0.19 31.28 -9.82
C LEU A 205 0.67 31.13 -11.27
N GLU A 206 -0.27 30.97 -12.20
CA GLU A 206 0.02 30.89 -13.63
C GLU A 206 0.57 32.22 -14.19
N GLU A 207 -0.04 33.33 -13.83
CA GLU A 207 0.44 34.66 -14.25
C GLU A 207 1.88 34.91 -13.79
N LYS A 208 2.17 34.58 -12.52
CA LYS A 208 3.49 34.82 -11.92
C LYS A 208 4.55 33.84 -12.42
N TRP A 209 4.22 32.53 -12.51
CA TRP A 209 5.19 31.47 -12.74
C TRP A 209 5.09 30.78 -14.09
N GLY A 210 4.00 30.99 -14.83
CA GLY A 210 3.71 30.27 -16.07
C GLY A 210 4.80 30.42 -17.12
N LYS A 211 5.38 31.62 -17.29
CA LYS A 211 6.50 31.83 -18.24
C LYS A 211 7.71 30.95 -17.95
N LYS A 212 7.94 30.58 -16.68
CA LYS A 212 9.12 29.85 -16.26
C LYS A 212 8.82 28.35 -16.02
N TYR A 213 7.61 28.03 -15.54
CA TYR A 213 7.24 26.69 -15.05
C TYR A 213 5.90 26.21 -15.60
N MET A 214 5.60 26.49 -16.87
CA MET A 214 4.32 26.14 -17.51
C MET A 214 3.97 24.65 -17.36
N ALA A 215 4.96 23.76 -17.46
CA ALA A 215 4.71 22.32 -17.30
C ALA A 215 4.16 21.96 -15.92
N VAL A 216 4.58 22.68 -14.86
CA VAL A 216 4.06 22.50 -13.50
C VAL A 216 2.64 23.04 -13.42
N ILE A 217 2.38 24.24 -13.96
CA ILE A 217 1.03 24.83 -14.00
C ILE A 217 0.06 23.91 -14.74
N ASN A 218 0.46 23.43 -15.93
CA ASN A 218 -0.36 22.48 -16.71
C ASN A 218 -0.66 21.19 -15.95
N SER A 219 0.29 20.71 -15.13
CA SER A 219 0.06 19.54 -14.27
C SER A 219 -1.01 19.79 -13.21
N TRP A 220 -1.08 21.01 -12.64
CA TRP A 220 -2.16 21.38 -11.72
C TRP A 220 -3.48 21.52 -12.45
N ARG A 221 -3.52 22.21 -13.58
CA ARG A 221 -4.73 22.38 -14.39
C ARG A 221 -5.34 21.06 -14.84
N SER A 222 -4.51 20.18 -15.39
CA SER A 222 -4.98 18.89 -15.93
C SER A 222 -5.52 17.93 -14.86
N ASN A 223 -5.10 18.10 -13.60
CA ASN A 223 -5.57 17.29 -12.48
C ASN A 223 -6.51 18.05 -11.54
N TRP A 224 -6.91 19.26 -11.87
CA TRP A 224 -7.61 20.18 -11.00
C TRP A 224 -8.85 19.58 -10.34
N ASN A 225 -9.74 19.01 -11.14
CA ASN A 225 -10.99 18.43 -10.64
C ASN A 225 -10.79 17.39 -9.55
N GLU A 226 -9.81 16.50 -9.72
CA GLU A 226 -9.54 15.41 -8.75
C GLU A 226 -8.63 15.86 -7.61
N LEU A 227 -7.82 16.92 -7.81
CA LEU A 227 -7.04 17.54 -6.74
C LEU A 227 -7.92 18.37 -5.80
N THR A 228 -9.03 18.90 -6.29
CA THR A 228 -9.91 19.82 -5.56
C THR A 228 -11.20 19.18 -5.07
N THR A 229 -11.38 17.85 -5.23
CA THR A 229 -12.53 17.11 -4.74
C THR A 229 -12.83 17.39 -3.26
N TYR A 230 -11.80 17.56 -2.44
CA TYR A 230 -11.95 17.86 -1.01
C TYR A 230 -12.69 19.16 -0.70
N PHE A 231 -12.75 20.14 -1.62
CA PHE A 231 -13.50 21.38 -1.42
C PHE A 231 -15.01 21.17 -1.33
N LYS A 232 -15.54 20.06 -1.85
CA LYS A 232 -16.96 19.70 -1.74
C LYS A 232 -17.39 19.46 -0.29
N TYR A 233 -16.45 19.13 0.59
CA TYR A 233 -16.70 18.65 1.95
C TYR A 233 -16.36 19.70 3.00
N ASP A 234 -16.86 19.50 4.19
CA ASP A 234 -16.52 20.35 5.31
C ASP A 234 -15.09 20.11 5.83
N THR A 235 -14.66 20.96 6.76
CA THR A 235 -13.29 20.99 7.24
C THR A 235 -12.78 19.68 7.80
N LYS A 236 -13.63 18.84 8.44
CA LYS A 236 -13.21 17.57 9.06
C LYS A 236 -12.94 16.50 8.01
N ILE A 237 -13.88 16.33 7.06
CA ILE A 237 -13.69 15.41 5.93
C ILE A 237 -12.53 15.91 5.07
N ARG A 238 -12.50 17.22 4.77
CA ARG A 238 -11.44 17.86 3.99
C ARG A 238 -10.05 17.54 4.54
N LYS A 239 -9.82 17.71 5.85
CA LYS A 239 -8.55 17.40 6.52
C LYS A 239 -8.17 15.92 6.46
N LEU A 240 -9.14 15.04 6.36
CA LEU A 240 -8.91 13.61 6.33
C LEU A 240 -8.48 13.12 4.94
N ILE A 241 -9.04 13.70 3.86
CA ILE A 241 -8.88 13.17 2.51
C ILE A 241 -7.92 13.94 1.60
N TYR A 242 -7.63 15.25 1.86
CA TYR A 242 -6.79 16.06 0.96
C TYR A 242 -5.33 15.55 0.88
N THR A 243 -4.94 14.66 1.80
CA THR A 243 -3.64 14.02 1.83
C THR A 243 -3.77 12.52 2.04
N THR A 244 -2.77 11.77 1.60
CA THR A 244 -2.64 10.34 1.91
C THR A 244 -1.94 10.08 3.25
N ASN A 245 -2.04 11.01 4.21
CA ASN A 245 -1.37 10.92 5.50
C ASN A 245 -1.53 9.57 6.24
N PRO A 246 -2.70 8.91 6.27
CA PRO A 246 -2.85 7.61 6.92
C PRO A 246 -1.93 6.56 6.33
N ILE A 247 -1.86 6.47 5.00
CA ILE A 247 -1.03 5.50 4.30
C ILE A 247 0.45 5.92 4.29
N GLU A 248 0.76 7.22 4.19
CA GLU A 248 2.14 7.72 4.34
C GLU A 248 2.70 7.41 5.74
N SER A 249 1.89 7.55 6.79
CA SER A 249 2.27 7.18 8.16
C SER A 249 2.57 5.68 8.26
N LEU A 250 1.74 4.82 7.66
CA LEU A 250 1.99 3.39 7.57
C LEU A 250 3.28 3.10 6.81
N ASN A 251 3.47 3.70 5.64
CA ASN A 251 4.67 3.55 4.83
C ASN A 251 5.95 3.94 5.60
N ARG A 252 5.89 5.00 6.42
CA ARG A 252 7.00 5.42 7.30
C ARG A 252 7.29 4.35 8.36
N GLN A 253 6.26 3.75 8.95
CA GLN A 253 6.43 2.68 9.94
C GLN A 253 7.01 1.43 9.26
N LEU A 254 6.49 1.01 8.11
CA LEU A 254 7.04 -0.10 7.34
C LEU A 254 8.53 0.12 7.04
N ARG A 255 8.89 1.30 6.54
CA ARG A 255 10.30 1.65 6.28
C ARG A 255 11.16 1.59 7.54
N LYS A 256 10.62 1.95 8.71
CA LYS A 256 11.33 1.83 9.99
C LYS A 256 11.67 0.37 10.32
N TYR A 257 10.70 -0.54 10.17
CA TYR A 257 10.89 -1.97 10.43
C TYR A 257 11.78 -2.66 9.38
N THR A 258 11.75 -2.17 8.14
CA THR A 258 12.52 -2.73 7.03
C THR A 258 13.86 -2.03 6.78
N LYS A 259 14.20 -0.99 7.57
CA LYS A 259 15.39 -0.12 7.36
C LYS A 259 16.70 -0.88 7.31
N THR A 260 16.85 -1.95 8.08
CA THR A 260 18.05 -2.78 8.13
C THR A 260 18.23 -3.70 6.92
N LYS A 261 17.17 -3.86 6.09
CA LYS A 261 17.15 -4.73 4.91
C LYS A 261 17.05 -3.88 3.65
N SER A 262 18.21 -3.57 3.07
CA SER A 262 18.29 -2.82 1.81
C SER A 262 17.90 -3.67 0.58
N LEU A 263 18.01 -4.99 0.70
CA LEU A 263 17.78 -5.97 -0.36
C LEU A 263 17.12 -7.23 0.19
N TYR A 264 16.07 -7.70 -0.46
CA TYR A 264 15.40 -8.96 -0.17
C TYR A 264 15.86 -10.07 -1.12
N PRO A 265 16.08 -11.30 -0.64
CA PRO A 265 16.54 -12.40 -1.49
C PRO A 265 15.44 -12.89 -2.47
N THR A 266 14.16 -12.82 -2.07
CA THR A 266 13.01 -13.26 -2.88
C THR A 266 11.79 -12.39 -2.62
N ASP A 267 10.76 -12.50 -3.48
CA ASP A 267 9.47 -11.86 -3.29
C ASP A 267 8.76 -12.39 -2.03
N GLU A 268 8.88 -13.69 -1.72
CA GLU A 268 8.31 -14.27 -0.51
C GLU A 268 8.95 -13.69 0.77
N ALA A 269 10.28 -13.48 0.76
CA ALA A 269 10.97 -12.86 1.88
C ALA A 269 10.50 -11.40 2.09
N LEU A 270 10.24 -10.67 1.01
CA LEU A 270 9.65 -9.34 1.05
C LEU A 270 8.21 -9.42 1.59
N MET A 271 7.37 -10.30 1.06
CA MET A 271 5.97 -10.50 1.51
C MET A 271 5.90 -10.78 3.01
N LYS A 272 6.71 -11.73 3.51
CA LYS A 272 6.80 -12.05 4.93
C LYS A 272 7.19 -10.84 5.77
N SER A 273 8.23 -10.11 5.34
CA SER A 273 8.71 -8.92 6.06
C SER A 273 7.65 -7.82 6.13
N ILE A 274 6.95 -7.55 5.02
CA ILE A 274 5.87 -6.57 4.97
C ILE A 274 4.71 -6.99 5.88
N TYR A 275 4.27 -8.25 5.80
CA TYR A 275 3.18 -8.75 6.64
C TYR A 275 3.47 -8.59 8.14
N LEU A 276 4.65 -9.02 8.59
CA LEU A 276 5.05 -8.89 9.99
C LEU A 276 5.15 -7.42 10.42
N SER A 277 5.70 -6.57 9.53
CA SER A 277 5.77 -5.14 9.78
C SER A 277 4.39 -4.48 9.87
N LEU A 278 3.42 -4.93 9.05
CA LEU A 278 2.03 -4.49 9.11
C LEU A 278 1.38 -4.89 10.42
N LYS A 279 1.53 -6.17 10.85
CA LYS A 279 1.01 -6.63 12.16
C LYS A 279 1.51 -5.74 13.31
N GLU A 280 2.80 -5.42 13.32
CA GLU A 280 3.36 -4.52 14.35
C GLU A 280 2.85 -3.08 14.24
N ALA A 281 2.83 -2.53 13.03
CA ALA A 281 2.38 -1.15 12.78
C ALA A 281 0.91 -0.95 13.16
N THR A 282 0.06 -1.94 12.93
CA THR A 282 -1.39 -1.86 13.16
C THR A 282 -1.84 -2.23 14.57
N LYS A 283 -0.97 -2.80 15.41
CA LYS A 283 -1.29 -3.10 16.82
C LYS A 283 -1.88 -1.90 17.59
N LYS A 284 -1.50 -0.69 17.21
CA LYS A 284 -1.97 0.56 17.83
C LYS A 284 -3.24 1.13 17.19
N TRP A 285 -3.79 0.47 16.17
CA TRP A 285 -5.01 0.92 15.50
C TRP A 285 -6.27 0.40 16.21
N THR A 286 -6.38 0.69 17.49
CA THR A 286 -7.49 0.21 18.34
C THR A 286 -8.62 1.23 18.47
N GLY A 287 -8.37 2.48 18.08
CA GLY A 287 -9.32 3.58 18.24
C GLY A 287 -10.00 3.98 16.93
N ARG A 288 -11.10 4.70 17.08
CA ARG A 288 -11.81 5.37 15.98
C ARG A 288 -11.11 6.67 15.61
N ILE A 289 -11.34 7.15 14.40
CA ILE A 289 -10.93 8.51 14.00
C ILE A 289 -11.64 9.54 14.89
N PRO A 290 -10.91 10.52 15.45
CA PRO A 290 -11.53 11.55 16.27
C PRO A 290 -12.63 12.30 15.52
N GLY A 291 -13.79 12.48 16.15
CA GLY A 291 -14.95 13.13 15.56
C GLY A 291 -15.67 12.33 14.48
N TRP A 292 -15.46 11.01 14.41
CA TRP A 292 -16.02 10.15 13.37
C TRP A 292 -17.55 10.23 13.25
N GLY A 293 -18.29 10.32 14.35
CA GLY A 293 -19.75 10.41 14.30
C GLY A 293 -20.23 11.60 13.46
N GLU A 294 -19.59 12.75 13.57
CA GLU A 294 -19.89 13.94 12.77
C GLU A 294 -19.48 13.75 11.31
N ILE A 295 -18.26 13.22 11.08
CA ILE A 295 -17.77 12.88 9.73
C ILE A 295 -18.73 11.92 9.04
N TYR A 296 -19.14 10.86 9.72
CA TYR A 296 -20.04 9.85 9.17
C TYR A 296 -21.43 10.41 8.87
N SER A 297 -21.98 11.23 9.77
CA SER A 297 -23.27 11.91 9.51
C SER A 297 -23.21 12.81 8.28
N GLN A 298 -22.12 13.52 8.08
CA GLN A 298 -21.95 14.35 6.89
C GLN A 298 -21.78 13.50 5.62
N LEU A 299 -20.99 12.42 5.68
CA LEU A 299 -20.85 11.48 4.57
C LEU A 299 -22.21 10.86 4.19
N SER A 300 -23.06 10.55 5.18
CA SER A 300 -24.40 10.03 4.91
C SER A 300 -25.30 11.04 4.18
N ILE A 301 -25.09 12.34 4.36
CA ILE A 301 -25.78 13.38 3.61
C ILE A 301 -25.23 13.48 2.18
N TYR A 302 -23.90 13.54 2.03
CA TYR A 302 -23.25 13.65 0.71
C TYR A 302 -23.47 12.41 -0.17
N PHE A 303 -23.58 11.23 0.45
CA PHE A 303 -23.71 9.93 -0.22
C PHE A 303 -24.99 9.22 0.19
N GLU A 304 -26.11 9.93 0.14
CA GLU A 304 -27.44 9.42 0.51
C GLU A 304 -27.74 8.07 -0.18
N GLY A 305 -28.20 7.10 0.61
CA GLY A 305 -28.53 5.75 0.15
C GLY A 305 -27.34 4.84 -0.17
N ARG A 306 -26.10 5.27 0.15
CA ARG A 306 -24.89 4.45 -0.05
C ARG A 306 -24.27 3.97 1.26
N ILE A 307 -24.57 4.63 2.39
CA ILE A 307 -24.16 4.25 3.76
C ILE A 307 -25.27 4.50 4.75
#